data_81523b78ef70dfcee327b10ce9549f0b
#
_entry.id   81523b78ef70dfcee327b10ce9549f0b
#
_cell.length_a   1.000
_cell.length_b   1.000
_cell.length_c   1.000
_cell.angle_alpha   90.00
_cell.angle_beta   90.00
_cell.angle_gamma   90.00
#
_symmetry.space_group_name_H-M   'P 1'
#
loop_
_entity.id
_entity.type
_entity.pdbx_description
1 polymer ?
#
loop_
_entity_poly.entity_id
_entity_poly.type
_entity_poly.pdbx_seq_one_letter_code
_entity_poly.pdbx_strand_id
1 'polypeptide(L)'
;MPQRAILARELAEFLKVTAHPDRVRMIEELRNGGLDVTEISERLAIPPARASQHLALLKAHRIVAERRDGRHHQYGLVDRALAAWLLDGARFVQARVAAEMADRLALDAAANLWRDNQPSNGSEPAPRPQKGESHG
;
A
#
# COMPACT_ATOMS: atom_id res chain seq x y z
N MET A 1 -14.07 1.61 31.85
CA MET A 1 -13.50 0.28 32.13
C MET A 1 -12.02 0.34 31.85
N PRO A 2 -11.18 0.35 32.90
CA PRO A 2 -9.73 0.51 32.71
C PRO A 2 -9.10 -0.61 31.86
N GLN A 3 -9.60 -1.84 31.96
CA GLN A 3 -9.09 -2.97 31.19
C GLN A 3 -9.27 -2.81 29.67
N ARG A 4 -10.40 -2.27 29.24
CA ARG A 4 -10.65 -2.00 27.81
C ARG A 4 -9.71 -0.93 27.26
N ALA A 5 -9.44 0.10 28.08
CA ALA A 5 -8.50 1.16 27.69
C ALA A 5 -7.07 0.64 27.59
N ILE A 6 -6.66 -0.25 28.50
CA ILE A 6 -5.35 -0.89 28.45
C ILE A 6 -5.23 -1.76 27.20
N LEU A 7 -6.19 -2.61 26.93
CA LEU A 7 -6.17 -3.46 25.74
C LEU A 7 -6.14 -2.65 24.45
N ALA A 8 -6.93 -1.59 24.37
CA ALA A 8 -6.95 -0.72 23.20
C ALA A 8 -5.57 -0.05 22.97
N ARG A 9 -4.92 0.37 24.04
CA ARG A 9 -3.57 0.97 23.98
C ARG A 9 -2.54 -0.05 23.49
N GLU A 10 -2.54 -1.24 24.07
CA GLU A 10 -1.60 -2.30 23.68
C GLU A 10 -1.82 -2.74 22.24
N LEU A 11 -3.07 -2.88 21.82
CA LEU A 11 -3.39 -3.21 20.43
C LEU A 11 -2.95 -2.09 19.48
N ALA A 12 -3.16 -0.83 19.85
CA ALA A 12 -2.71 0.31 19.05
C ALA A 12 -1.18 0.35 18.91
N GLU A 13 -0.44 0.08 19.97
CA GLU A 13 1.03 -0.03 19.93
C GLU A 13 1.48 -1.19 19.02
N PHE A 14 0.83 -2.33 19.13
CA PHE A 14 1.08 -3.47 18.24
C PHE A 14 0.84 -3.11 16.77
N LEU A 15 -0.29 -2.48 16.47
CA LEU A 15 -0.62 -2.03 15.10
C LEU A 15 0.39 -1.01 14.59
N LYS A 16 0.83 -0.09 15.43
CA LYS A 16 1.84 0.92 15.10
C LYS A 16 3.18 0.28 14.74
N VAL A 17 3.61 -0.74 15.47
CA VAL A 17 4.85 -1.46 15.19
C VAL A 17 4.76 -2.22 13.85
N THR A 18 3.59 -2.72 13.50
CA THR A 18 3.38 -3.39 12.21
C THR A 18 3.14 -2.43 11.05
N ALA A 19 2.88 -1.16 11.30
CA ALA A 19 2.43 -0.16 10.31
C ALA A 19 3.58 0.36 9.44
N HIS A 20 4.23 -0.54 8.73
CA HIS A 20 5.24 -0.24 7.72
C HIS A 20 5.20 -1.32 6.64
N PRO A 21 5.22 -0.97 5.34
CA PRO A 21 5.10 -1.96 4.27
C PRO A 21 6.13 -3.09 4.35
N ASP A 22 7.37 -2.77 4.68
CA ASP A 22 8.42 -3.79 4.81
C ASP A 22 8.14 -4.73 5.98
N ARG A 23 7.65 -4.22 7.11
CA ARG A 23 7.33 -5.06 8.27
C ARG A 23 6.12 -5.94 8.02
N VAL A 24 5.09 -5.43 7.36
CA VAL A 24 3.95 -6.24 6.93
C VAL A 24 4.41 -7.38 6.00
N ARG A 25 5.27 -7.08 5.05
CA ARG A 25 5.82 -8.08 4.14
C ARG A 25 6.72 -9.10 4.84
N MET A 26 7.50 -8.69 5.84
CA MET A 26 8.30 -9.61 6.64
C MET A 26 7.43 -10.64 7.37
N ILE A 27 6.36 -10.17 8.00
CA ILE A 27 5.41 -11.05 8.69
C ILE A 27 4.79 -12.05 7.70
N GLU A 28 4.40 -11.59 6.54
CA GLU A 28 3.84 -12.43 5.49
C GLU A 28 4.86 -13.47 5.00
N GLU A 29 6.09 -13.08 4.74
CA GLU A 29 7.16 -13.99 4.29
C GLU A 29 7.54 -15.03 5.34
N LEU A 30 7.41 -14.70 6.62
CA LEU A 30 7.70 -15.61 7.73
C LEU A 30 6.56 -16.58 8.07
N ARG A 31 5.43 -16.52 7.36
CA ARG A 31 4.26 -17.38 7.63
C ARG A 31 4.55 -18.88 7.53
N ASN A 32 5.48 -19.27 6.68
CA ASN A 32 5.80 -20.67 6.39
C ASN A 32 7.05 -21.18 7.12
N GLY A 33 7.67 -20.38 7.95
CA GLY A 33 8.84 -20.77 8.71
C GLY A 33 9.90 -19.69 8.80
N GLY A 34 10.98 -20.00 9.51
CA GLY A 34 12.08 -19.08 9.76
C GLY A 34 12.92 -18.79 8.51
N LEU A 35 13.39 -17.55 8.43
CA LEU A 35 14.29 -17.07 7.39
C LEU A 35 15.45 -16.30 8.03
N ASP A 36 16.62 -16.33 7.38
CA ASP A 36 17.72 -15.47 7.77
C ASP A 36 17.59 -14.05 7.15
N VAL A 37 18.42 -13.12 7.61
CA VAL A 37 18.40 -11.72 7.12
C VAL A 37 18.64 -11.63 5.62
N THR A 38 19.54 -12.44 5.08
CA THR A 38 19.87 -12.46 3.65
C THR A 38 18.66 -12.87 2.83
N GLU A 39 17.97 -13.94 3.22
CA GLU A 39 16.76 -14.40 2.55
C GLU A 39 15.65 -13.36 2.60
N ILE A 40 15.43 -12.72 3.75
CA ILE A 40 14.43 -11.66 3.93
C ILE A 40 14.78 -10.45 3.05
N SER A 41 16.03 -10.02 3.08
CA SER A 41 16.54 -8.89 2.27
C SER A 41 16.29 -9.12 0.78
N GLU A 42 16.61 -10.30 0.30
CA GLU A 42 16.40 -10.69 -1.10
C GLU A 42 14.92 -10.74 -1.48
N ARG A 43 14.08 -11.36 -0.65
CA ARG A 43 12.64 -11.48 -0.91
C ARG A 43 11.92 -10.14 -0.90
N LEU A 44 12.32 -9.23 -0.03
CA LEU A 44 11.75 -7.90 0.05
C LEU A 44 12.41 -6.90 -0.92
N ALA A 45 13.53 -7.26 -1.51
CA ALA A 45 14.35 -6.37 -2.33
C ALA A 45 14.74 -5.08 -1.58
N ILE A 46 15.18 -5.23 -0.34
CA ILE A 46 15.66 -4.14 0.53
C ILE A 46 17.09 -4.42 1.00
N PRO A 47 17.85 -3.38 1.35
CA PRO A 47 19.20 -3.57 1.89
C PRO A 47 19.19 -4.41 3.19
N PRO A 48 20.19 -5.29 3.40
CA PRO A 48 20.28 -6.08 4.63
C PRO A 48 20.26 -5.25 5.92
N ALA A 49 20.86 -4.07 5.92
CA ALA A 49 20.84 -3.16 7.06
C ALA A 49 19.42 -2.72 7.42
N ARG A 50 18.58 -2.42 6.41
CA ARG A 50 17.17 -2.07 6.62
C ARG A 50 16.38 -3.26 7.14
N ALA A 51 16.59 -4.44 6.56
CA ALA A 51 15.97 -5.67 7.04
C ALA A 51 16.32 -5.93 8.51
N SER A 52 17.58 -5.80 8.88
CA SER A 52 18.05 -5.96 10.26
C SER A 52 17.39 -4.97 11.22
N GLN A 53 17.24 -3.71 10.82
CA GLN A 53 16.59 -2.68 11.64
C GLN A 53 15.11 -3.00 11.90
N HIS A 54 14.39 -3.42 10.87
CA HIS A 54 13.00 -3.84 11.01
C HIS A 54 12.86 -5.09 11.89
N LEU A 55 13.72 -6.07 11.69
CA LEU A 55 13.71 -7.30 12.49
C LEU A 55 14.04 -7.02 13.97
N ALA A 56 14.96 -6.10 14.24
CA ALA A 56 15.28 -5.69 15.61
C ALA A 56 14.06 -5.06 16.32
N LEU A 57 13.31 -4.22 15.62
CA LEU A 57 12.07 -3.63 16.14
C LEU A 57 10.99 -4.68 16.39
N LEU A 58 10.76 -5.56 15.43
CA LEU A 58 9.78 -6.64 15.57
C LEU A 58 10.16 -7.61 16.70
N LYS A 59 11.45 -7.88 16.86
CA LYS A 59 11.98 -8.72 17.96
C LYS A 59 11.78 -8.04 19.31
N ALA A 60 12.06 -6.74 19.43
CA ALA A 60 11.86 -5.97 20.65
C ALA A 60 10.40 -6.00 21.14
N HIS A 61 9.47 -6.04 20.22
CA HIS A 61 8.02 -6.14 20.49
C HIS A 61 7.48 -7.57 20.50
N ARG A 62 8.35 -8.56 20.49
CA ARG A 62 8.02 -9.99 20.57
C ARG A 62 7.09 -10.49 19.46
N ILE A 63 7.15 -9.85 18.31
CA ILE A 63 6.43 -10.27 17.10
C ILE A 63 7.21 -11.36 16.37
N VAL A 64 8.54 -11.22 16.33
CA VAL A 64 9.46 -12.23 15.84
C VAL A 64 10.41 -12.66 16.94
N ALA A 65 10.92 -13.88 16.82
CA ALA A 65 11.99 -14.41 17.65
C ALA A 65 13.16 -14.82 16.77
N GLU A 66 14.35 -14.63 17.27
CA GLU A 66 15.58 -15.09 16.65
C GLU A 66 15.94 -16.47 17.19
N ARG A 67 16.20 -17.40 16.29
CA ARG A 67 16.72 -18.73 16.61
C ARG A 67 18.12 -18.84 16.03
N ARG A 68 19.07 -19.23 16.89
CA ARG A 68 20.42 -19.57 16.47
C ARG A 68 20.54 -21.05 16.21
N ASP A 69 21.01 -21.41 15.01
CA ASP A 69 21.37 -22.76 14.64
C ASP A 69 22.81 -22.71 14.10
N GLY A 70 23.78 -22.99 14.97
CA GLY A 70 25.20 -22.83 14.66
C GLY A 70 25.57 -21.38 14.31
N ARG A 71 26.00 -21.15 13.07
CA ARG A 71 26.34 -19.81 12.54
C ARG A 71 25.14 -19.09 11.92
N HIS A 72 24.03 -19.79 11.80
CA HIS A 72 22.83 -19.25 11.17
C HIS A 72 21.90 -18.63 12.20
N HIS A 73 21.47 -17.41 11.92
CA HIS A 73 20.46 -16.71 12.69
C HIS A 73 19.18 -16.66 11.87
N GLN A 74 18.19 -17.43 12.31
CA GLN A 74 16.87 -17.43 11.67
C GLN A 74 15.89 -16.63 12.51
N TYR A 75 15.05 -15.86 11.82
CA TYR A 75 13.94 -15.13 12.41
C TYR A 75 12.64 -15.84 12.06
N GLY A 76 11.74 -15.97 13.00
CA GLY A 76 10.44 -16.58 12.81
C GLY A 76 9.38 -15.82 13.59
N LEU A 77 8.11 -15.98 13.21
CA LEU A 77 7.00 -15.41 13.96
C LEU A 77 6.87 -16.11 15.32
N VAL A 78 6.68 -15.32 16.38
CA VAL A 78 6.36 -15.86 17.72
C VAL A 78 5.03 -16.60 17.67
N ASP A 79 4.05 -16.06 16.95
CA ASP A 79 2.77 -16.70 16.68
C ASP A 79 2.48 -16.66 15.18
N ARG A 80 2.41 -17.83 14.56
CA ARG A 80 2.13 -17.94 13.12
C ARG A 80 0.73 -17.46 12.72
N ALA A 81 -0.21 -17.47 13.66
CA ALA A 81 -1.56 -16.96 13.43
C ALA A 81 -1.58 -15.47 13.07
N LEU A 82 -0.53 -14.72 13.40
CA LEU A 82 -0.41 -13.31 13.06
C LEU A 82 -0.46 -13.06 11.54
N ALA A 83 0.22 -13.89 10.76
CA ALA A 83 0.20 -13.75 9.29
C ALA A 83 -1.20 -13.95 8.71
N ALA A 84 -1.94 -14.95 9.20
CA ALA A 84 -3.33 -15.17 8.80
C ALA A 84 -4.24 -14.02 9.21
N TRP A 85 -4.03 -13.47 10.40
CA TRP A 85 -4.79 -12.32 10.89
C TRP A 85 -4.57 -11.07 10.04
N LEU A 86 -3.34 -10.80 9.63
CA LEU A 86 -3.03 -9.69 8.72
C LEU A 86 -3.67 -9.90 7.34
N LEU A 87 -3.66 -11.12 6.83
CA LEU A 87 -4.30 -11.44 5.56
C LEU A 87 -5.82 -11.25 5.63
N ASP A 88 -6.44 -11.61 6.74
CA ASP A 88 -7.85 -11.31 6.97
C ASP A 88 -8.12 -9.80 7.00
N GLY A 89 -7.24 -9.03 7.61
CA GLY A 89 -7.29 -7.57 7.60
C GLY A 89 -7.16 -6.97 6.20
N ALA A 90 -6.43 -7.63 5.31
CA ALA A 90 -6.28 -7.18 3.93
C ALA A 90 -7.61 -7.12 3.16
N ARG A 91 -8.63 -7.87 3.56
CA ARG A 91 -9.98 -7.81 2.97
C ARG A 91 -10.60 -6.43 3.07
N PHE A 92 -10.39 -5.75 4.19
CA PHE A 92 -10.89 -4.38 4.39
C PHE A 92 -10.22 -3.40 3.44
N VAL A 93 -8.90 -3.55 3.24
CA VAL A 93 -8.13 -2.73 2.30
C VAL A 93 -8.56 -3.02 0.87
N GLN A 94 -8.70 -4.29 0.50
CA GLN A 94 -9.15 -4.69 -0.82
C GLN A 94 -10.54 -4.14 -1.15
N ALA A 95 -11.48 -4.22 -0.21
CA ALA A 95 -12.83 -3.70 -0.40
C ALA A 95 -12.82 -2.18 -0.59
N ARG A 96 -12.02 -1.45 0.18
CA ARG A 96 -11.88 0.00 0.07
C ARG A 96 -11.27 0.39 -1.27
N VAL A 97 -10.18 -0.26 -1.67
CA VAL A 97 -9.50 0.01 -2.95
C VAL A 97 -10.43 -0.29 -4.13
N ALA A 98 -11.19 -1.39 -4.07
CA ALA A 98 -12.17 -1.73 -5.10
C ALA A 98 -13.26 -0.66 -5.22
N ALA A 99 -13.77 -0.15 -4.10
CA ALA A 99 -14.77 0.92 -4.07
C ALA A 99 -14.19 2.23 -4.66
N GLU A 100 -12.99 2.63 -4.26
CA GLU A 100 -12.30 3.79 -4.81
C GLU A 100 -12.06 3.66 -6.32
N MET A 101 -11.70 2.48 -6.78
CA MET A 101 -11.50 2.20 -8.21
C MET A 101 -12.82 2.30 -8.99
N ALA A 102 -13.91 1.77 -8.44
CA ALA A 102 -15.24 1.88 -9.04
C ALA A 102 -15.69 3.35 -9.16
N ASP A 103 -15.45 4.15 -8.13
CA ASP A 103 -15.74 5.59 -8.12
C ASP A 103 -14.93 6.32 -9.19
N ARG A 104 -13.64 6.00 -9.34
CA ARG A 104 -12.78 6.57 -10.38
C ARG A 104 -13.29 6.22 -11.78
N LEU A 105 -13.64 4.96 -12.00
CA LEU A 105 -14.19 4.52 -13.29
C LEU A 105 -15.51 5.23 -13.62
N ALA A 106 -16.37 5.43 -12.63
CA ALA A 106 -17.61 6.17 -12.78
C ALA A 106 -17.37 7.65 -13.13
N LEU A 107 -16.41 8.29 -12.45
CA LEU A 107 -16.00 9.66 -12.73
C LEU A 107 -15.40 9.81 -14.13
N ASP A 108 -14.54 8.90 -14.54
CA ASP A 108 -13.93 8.89 -15.87
C ASP A 108 -14.99 8.72 -16.95
N ALA A 109 -15.93 7.80 -16.76
CA ALA A 109 -17.05 7.59 -17.66
C ALA A 109 -17.92 8.86 -17.79
N ALA A 110 -18.24 9.51 -16.67
CA ALA A 110 -19.00 10.75 -16.67
C ALA A 110 -18.25 11.88 -17.37
N ALA A 111 -16.93 12.01 -17.13
CA ALA A 111 -16.09 13.00 -17.78
C ALA A 111 -16.02 12.79 -19.30
N ASN A 112 -15.96 11.54 -19.76
CA ASN A 112 -15.97 11.21 -21.19
C ASN A 112 -17.31 11.59 -21.83
N LEU A 113 -18.44 11.27 -21.20
CA LEU A 113 -19.76 11.70 -21.67
C LEU A 113 -19.88 13.22 -21.78
N TRP A 114 -19.29 13.94 -20.84
CA TRP A 114 -19.25 15.40 -20.86
C TRP A 114 -18.46 15.94 -22.05
N ARG A 115 -17.31 15.33 -22.37
CA ARG A 115 -16.48 15.73 -23.53
C ARG A 115 -17.18 15.45 -24.85
N ASP A 116 -17.82 14.31 -24.96
CA ASP A 116 -18.53 13.91 -26.18
C ASP A 116 -19.75 14.79 -26.42
N ASN A 117 -20.34 15.35 -25.40
CA ASN A 117 -21.52 16.20 -25.46
C ASN A 117 -21.22 17.71 -25.61
N GLN A 118 -19.94 18.09 -25.62
CA GLN A 118 -19.54 19.46 -25.91
C GLN A 118 -19.82 19.75 -27.39
N PRO A 119 -20.52 20.86 -27.74
CA PRO A 119 -20.60 21.26 -29.11
C PRO A 119 -19.17 21.47 -29.60
N SER A 120 -18.83 20.81 -30.70
CA SER A 120 -17.59 21.09 -31.40
C SER A 120 -17.52 22.62 -31.55
N ASN A 121 -16.50 23.24 -30.96
CA ASN A 121 -16.19 24.62 -31.30
C ASN A 121 -15.87 24.63 -32.80
N GLY A 122 -16.93 24.77 -33.55
CA GLY A 122 -16.82 24.99 -34.96
C GLY A 122 -15.89 26.18 -35.10
N SER A 123 -14.81 25.96 -35.80
CA SER A 123 -13.95 27.02 -36.28
C SER A 123 -14.86 28.15 -36.76
N GLU A 124 -14.75 29.28 -36.05
CA GLU A 124 -15.37 30.50 -36.48
C GLU A 124 -14.98 30.73 -37.92
N PRO A 125 -15.95 30.91 -38.86
CA PRO A 125 -15.57 31.11 -40.23
C PRO A 125 -14.70 32.36 -40.32
N ALA A 126 -13.56 32.21 -40.94
CA ALA A 126 -12.65 33.32 -41.18
C ALA A 126 -13.42 34.52 -41.74
N PRO A 127 -13.19 35.75 -41.24
CA PRO A 127 -13.89 36.91 -41.74
C PRO A 127 -13.65 37.07 -43.25
N ARG A 128 -14.73 37.21 -44.00
CA ARG A 128 -14.64 37.39 -45.46
C ARG A 128 -13.84 38.64 -45.74
N PRO A 129 -12.88 38.61 -46.67
CA PRO A 129 -12.19 39.82 -47.07
C PRO A 129 -13.20 40.83 -47.61
N GLN A 130 -13.25 41.98 -46.99
CA GLN A 130 -14.01 43.07 -47.56
C GLN A 130 -13.39 43.44 -48.92
N LYS A 131 -14.18 43.39 -49.98
CA LYS A 131 -13.75 43.92 -51.24
C LYS A 131 -13.61 45.43 -51.06
N GLY A 132 -12.39 45.90 -51.12
CA GLY A 132 -12.14 47.33 -51.22
C GLY A 132 -12.77 47.82 -52.52
N GLU A 133 -13.70 48.76 -52.42
CA GLU A 133 -14.15 49.48 -53.58
C GLU A 133 -13.00 50.36 -54.06
N SER A 134 -12.46 50.05 -55.21
CA SER A 134 -11.54 50.95 -55.87
C SER A 134 -12.39 52.01 -56.52
N HIS A 135 -12.34 53.23 -55.95
CA HIS A 135 -12.75 54.43 -56.68
C HIS A 135 -11.52 54.91 -57.43
N GLY A 136 -11.58 54.67 -58.72
CA GLY A 136 -10.72 55.35 -59.67
C GLY A 136 -11.22 56.71 -59.97
#